data_6c6f07abb196915424e8147b15b7b1ce
#
_entry.id   6c6f07abb196915424e8147b15b7b1ce
#
_cell.length_a   1.000
_cell.length_b   1.000
_cell.length_c   1.000
_cell.angle_alpha   90.00
_cell.angle_beta   90.00
_cell.angle_gamma   90.00
#
_symmetry.space_group_name_H-M   'P 1'
#
loop_
_entity.id
_entity.type
_entity.pdbx_description
1 polymer ?
#
loop_
_entity_poly.entity_id
_entity_poly.type
_entity_poly.pdbx_seq_one_letter_code
_entity_poly.pdbx_strand_id
1 'polypeptide(L)'
;MGYNGAGKDVWLLCVLMMAWGLLASCGNGEKESDEDSANGALLSTIAVSEGFLEEELVLNGDIAYDENKVSKVYIPCSGKIQGVKVEMGDYVASGQLLASVYSQDAAEYGKQMSDILSEIKLANRELSLKKDLHQSGMASDKEVEEAQSRVDMALSEKERLEAVAHVNGYAASSIASITAPMSGYLFAKSVYNGSYIDDTNNDTPAFEIANLESVWVVADVYESDIKHIALGEKVYITVLAYPEMRWEGHINKLYPNLDSESKTMKVRVNLDNKEKKLLPGMFANVHVSLSGSGKKMMQVPSKCIVFENGNNYVVAVDNQGKYYRQKVKVAHQDETAAYIENGVKIGEQVVCENALLVFSNLR
;
A
#
# COMPACT_ATOMS: atom_id res chain seq x y z
N MET A 1 41.61 -42.67 1.07
CA MET A 1 41.03 -43.64 2.02
C MET A 1 39.54 -43.35 1.96
N GLY A 2 38.69 -44.04 1.24
CA GLY A 2 38.34 -45.44 1.28
C GLY A 2 37.05 -45.53 2.09
N TYR A 3 35.94 -45.91 1.64
CA TYR A 3 35.27 -47.08 1.11
C TYR A 3 33.79 -46.76 0.82
N ASN A 4 33.22 -47.03 -0.35
CA ASN A 4 32.44 -48.20 -0.73
C ASN A 4 31.18 -48.43 0.16
N GLY A 5 30.01 -48.61 -0.34
CA GLY A 5 29.43 -49.19 -1.55
C GLY A 5 28.18 -49.92 -1.12
N ALA A 6 27.37 -50.34 -2.05
CA ALA A 6 26.22 -51.25 -1.94
C ALA A 6 24.82 -50.62 -1.95
N GLY A 7 24.08 -50.90 -3.04
CA GLY A 7 22.66 -50.60 -3.22
C GLY A 7 22.17 -50.81 -4.64
N LYS A 8 22.87 -51.54 -5.46
CA LYS A 8 22.31 -52.12 -6.71
C LYS A 8 21.87 -53.54 -6.38
N ASP A 9 20.58 -53.79 -6.23
CA ASP A 9 19.98 -55.11 -6.33
C ASP A 9 18.53 -55.12 -5.83
N VAL A 10 17.67 -54.28 -6.39
CA VAL A 10 16.22 -54.41 -6.19
C VAL A 10 15.40 -54.23 -7.50
N TRP A 11 16.05 -54.22 -8.64
CA TRP A 11 15.36 -53.96 -9.92
C TRP A 11 15.25 -55.18 -10.85
N LEU A 12 15.35 -56.40 -10.32
CA LEU A 12 15.38 -57.62 -11.15
C LEU A 12 14.41 -58.72 -10.72
N LEU A 13 13.27 -58.36 -10.09
CA LEU A 13 12.30 -59.36 -9.58
C LEU A 13 10.84 -59.09 -9.94
N CYS A 14 10.53 -58.28 -10.95
CA CYS A 14 9.15 -58.05 -11.42
C CYS A 14 8.90 -58.31 -12.92
N VAL A 15 9.75 -59.06 -13.61
CA VAL A 15 9.59 -59.36 -15.06
C VAL A 15 9.41 -60.86 -15.35
N LEU A 16 8.90 -61.65 -14.44
CA LEU A 16 8.76 -63.09 -14.68
C LEU A 16 7.47 -63.66 -14.08
N MET A 17 6.28 -63.12 -14.44
CA MET A 17 4.98 -63.78 -14.29
C MET A 17 3.93 -63.10 -15.18
N MET A 18 4.02 -63.26 -16.49
CA MET A 18 2.91 -63.11 -17.42
C MET A 18 3.22 -63.84 -18.72
N ALA A 19 3.13 -65.16 -18.66
CA ALA A 19 3.01 -65.97 -19.84
C ALA A 19 2.35 -67.25 -19.41
N TRP A 20 1.02 -67.35 -19.55
CA TRP A 20 0.28 -68.55 -19.94
C TRP A 20 -1.23 -68.30 -19.84
N GLY A 21 -1.93 -68.44 -20.94
CA GLY A 21 -3.39 -68.38 -20.97
C GLY A 21 -3.96 -67.98 -22.33
N LEU A 22 -3.46 -68.58 -23.40
CA LEU A 22 -4.17 -68.67 -24.67
C LEU A 22 -4.89 -70.01 -24.70
N LEU A 23 -6.20 -70.04 -24.98
CA LEU A 23 -6.89 -70.88 -25.98
C LEU A 23 -8.37 -71.07 -25.60
N ALA A 24 -9.18 -70.76 -26.58
CA ALA A 24 -10.47 -71.37 -26.94
C ALA A 24 -11.74 -70.70 -26.35
N SER A 25 -12.51 -70.01 -27.18
CA SER A 25 -13.70 -70.64 -27.80
C SER A 25 -14.33 -69.72 -28.83
N CYS A 26 -14.51 -70.27 -30.05
CA CYS A 26 -15.35 -69.69 -31.12
C CYS A 26 -16.85 -69.82 -30.75
N GLY A 27 -17.65 -68.93 -31.30
CA GLY A 27 -19.05 -69.20 -31.48
C GLY A 27 -19.94 -67.98 -31.76
N ASN A 28 -20.23 -67.81 -33.01
CA ASN A 28 -21.46 -67.29 -33.59
C ASN A 28 -21.77 -65.78 -33.60
N GLY A 29 -21.96 -65.37 -34.84
CA GLY A 29 -22.38 -64.05 -35.25
C GLY A 29 -23.85 -63.72 -34.96
N GLU A 30 -24.15 -62.47 -35.04
CA GLU A 30 -25.31 -61.96 -35.77
C GLU A 30 -25.34 -60.43 -35.65
N LYS A 31 -25.37 -59.84 -36.85
CA LYS A 31 -26.05 -58.62 -37.24
C LYS A 31 -25.72 -57.28 -36.56
N GLU A 32 -25.11 -56.46 -37.38
CA GLU A 32 -25.27 -55.02 -37.41
C GLU A 32 -26.76 -54.66 -37.26
N SER A 33 -27.00 -53.79 -36.29
CA SER A 33 -28.08 -52.82 -36.35
C SER A 33 -27.50 -51.52 -35.79
N ASP A 34 -27.15 -50.63 -36.72
CA ASP A 34 -27.10 -49.21 -36.47
C ASP A 34 -28.45 -48.78 -35.97
N GLU A 35 -28.54 -48.44 -34.69
CA GLU A 35 -29.61 -47.60 -34.18
C GLU A 35 -29.08 -46.81 -32.98
N ASP A 36 -28.97 -45.50 -33.19
CA ASP A 36 -29.20 -44.41 -32.26
C ASP A 36 -29.22 -44.83 -30.75
N SER A 37 -28.09 -44.67 -30.11
CA SER A 37 -28.03 -44.54 -28.67
C SER A 37 -27.11 -43.36 -28.28
N ALA A 38 -27.50 -42.16 -28.68
CA ALA A 38 -27.17 -40.97 -27.93
C ALA A 38 -27.93 -41.05 -26.59
N ASN A 39 -27.41 -41.95 -25.73
CA ASN A 39 -27.98 -42.20 -24.41
C ASN A 39 -27.79 -40.91 -23.59
N GLY A 40 -28.93 -40.31 -23.23
CA GLY A 40 -29.03 -39.08 -22.50
C GLY A 40 -28.28 -39.10 -21.17
N ALA A 41 -27.03 -38.71 -21.20
CA ALA A 41 -26.46 -38.06 -20.05
C ALA A 41 -27.37 -36.86 -19.79
N LEU A 42 -28.05 -36.83 -18.66
CA LEU A 42 -28.83 -35.68 -18.20
C LEU A 42 -27.87 -34.51 -18.18
N LEU A 43 -27.89 -33.72 -19.28
CA LEU A 43 -27.10 -32.50 -19.39
C LEU A 43 -27.63 -31.58 -18.34
N SER A 44 -26.76 -31.11 -17.48
CA SER A 44 -27.12 -30.12 -16.45
C SER A 44 -27.60 -28.84 -17.12
N THR A 45 -28.90 -28.59 -17.01
CA THR A 45 -29.52 -27.34 -17.47
C THR A 45 -29.75 -26.41 -16.29
N ILE A 46 -29.63 -25.14 -16.53
CA ILE A 46 -29.90 -24.08 -15.54
C ILE A 46 -30.93 -23.14 -16.13
N ALA A 47 -31.87 -22.72 -15.31
CA ALA A 47 -32.84 -21.71 -15.71
C ALA A 47 -32.19 -20.34 -15.76
N VAL A 48 -32.44 -19.59 -16.81
CA VAL A 48 -32.08 -18.17 -16.92
C VAL A 48 -32.72 -17.42 -15.75
N SER A 49 -31.92 -16.82 -14.91
CA SER A 49 -32.37 -16.02 -13.77
C SER A 49 -32.32 -14.51 -14.08
N GLU A 50 -32.98 -13.72 -13.24
CA GLU A 50 -32.81 -12.28 -13.24
C GLU A 50 -31.62 -11.95 -12.31
N GLY A 51 -30.66 -11.20 -12.82
CA GLY A 51 -29.49 -10.69 -12.06
C GLY A 51 -29.38 -9.18 -12.20
N PHE A 52 -28.68 -8.57 -11.27
CA PHE A 52 -28.32 -7.16 -11.36
C PHE A 52 -26.90 -7.07 -11.90
N LEU A 53 -26.74 -6.43 -13.05
CA LEU A 53 -25.41 -6.06 -13.54
C LEU A 53 -24.98 -4.84 -12.72
N GLU A 54 -24.04 -5.06 -11.78
CA GLU A 54 -23.37 -3.96 -11.10
C GLU A 54 -22.41 -3.31 -12.10
N GLU A 55 -22.66 -2.05 -12.44
CA GLU A 55 -21.70 -1.28 -13.21
C GLU A 55 -20.55 -0.91 -12.28
N GLU A 56 -19.33 -1.15 -12.72
CA GLU A 56 -18.10 -0.78 -12.02
C GLU A 56 -17.45 0.40 -12.72
N LEU A 57 -17.14 1.43 -11.95
CA LEU A 57 -16.34 2.56 -12.42
C LEU A 57 -14.90 2.34 -11.97
N VAL A 58 -13.98 2.30 -12.92
CA VAL A 58 -12.55 2.17 -12.64
C VAL A 58 -11.87 3.52 -12.78
N LEU A 59 -11.32 4.02 -11.67
CA LEU A 59 -10.58 5.27 -11.61
C LEU A 59 -9.08 4.98 -11.60
N ASN A 60 -8.34 5.70 -12.40
CA ASN A 60 -6.88 5.64 -12.39
C ASN A 60 -6.34 6.54 -11.28
N GLY A 61 -5.31 6.09 -10.60
CA GLY A 61 -4.67 6.84 -9.53
C GLY A 61 -3.29 6.33 -9.21
N ASP A 62 -2.66 6.98 -8.25
CA ASP A 62 -1.32 6.69 -7.78
C ASP A 62 -1.31 6.45 -6.28
N ILE A 63 -0.41 5.57 -5.85
CA ILE A 63 -0.07 5.45 -4.43
C ILE A 63 0.78 6.66 -4.04
N ALA A 64 0.35 7.37 -3.01
CA ALA A 64 1.06 8.51 -2.44
C ALA A 64 1.41 8.26 -0.98
N TYR A 65 2.38 9.03 -0.47
CA TYR A 65 2.64 9.07 0.96
C TYR A 65 1.42 9.60 1.72
N ASP A 66 1.20 9.09 2.93
CA ASP A 66 0.33 9.75 3.90
C ASP A 66 1.06 11.01 4.40
N GLU A 67 0.67 12.18 3.88
CA GLU A 67 1.30 13.47 4.21
C GLU A 67 1.31 13.76 5.72
N ASN A 68 0.37 13.19 6.48
CA ASN A 68 0.36 13.33 7.94
C ASN A 68 1.48 12.51 8.62
N LYS A 69 2.10 11.59 7.87
CA LYS A 69 3.17 10.70 8.31
C LYS A 69 4.47 10.92 7.54
N VAL A 70 4.62 12.11 6.99
CA VAL A 70 5.85 12.60 6.37
C VAL A 70 6.46 13.69 7.24
N SER A 71 7.76 13.60 7.45
CA SER A 71 8.52 14.65 8.11
C SER A 71 9.61 15.18 7.21
N LYS A 72 9.62 16.51 7.04
CA LYS A 72 10.64 17.25 6.32
C LYS A 72 11.63 17.80 7.35
N VAL A 73 12.88 17.39 7.27
CA VAL A 73 13.94 17.78 8.19
C VAL A 73 14.77 18.85 7.53
N TYR A 74 14.72 20.04 8.10
CA TYR A 74 15.54 21.18 7.70
C TYR A 74 16.74 21.32 8.64
N ILE A 75 17.82 21.91 8.16
CA ILE A 75 18.99 22.21 8.98
C ILE A 75 18.86 23.64 9.49
N PRO A 76 18.76 23.85 10.81
CA PRO A 76 18.43 25.15 11.39
C PRO A 76 19.66 26.06 11.60
N CYS A 77 20.80 25.76 10.99
CA CYS A 77 22.04 26.52 11.13
C CYS A 77 22.89 26.47 9.87
N SER A 78 23.62 27.55 9.62
CA SER A 78 24.63 27.59 8.57
C SER A 78 25.87 26.79 8.96
N GLY A 79 26.48 26.11 7.97
CA GLY A 79 27.70 25.37 8.23
C GLY A 79 28.06 24.32 7.20
N LYS A 80 29.16 23.61 7.49
CA LYS A 80 29.67 22.54 6.62
C LYS A 80 29.19 21.18 7.13
N ILE A 81 28.57 20.39 6.26
CA ILE A 81 28.22 19.01 6.56
C ILE A 81 29.49 18.18 6.77
N GLN A 82 29.67 17.66 7.99
CA GLN A 82 30.82 16.85 8.35
C GLN A 82 30.61 15.37 8.12
N GLY A 83 29.38 14.89 8.29
CA GLY A 83 29.06 13.48 8.10
C GLY A 83 27.56 13.25 7.95
N VAL A 84 27.15 12.67 6.81
CA VAL A 84 25.84 12.10 6.59
C VAL A 84 25.92 10.62 6.90
N LYS A 85 25.06 10.13 7.79
CA LYS A 85 25.08 8.76 8.34
C LYS A 85 24.06 7.83 7.71
N VAL A 86 23.22 8.36 6.80
CA VAL A 86 22.08 7.66 6.21
C VAL A 86 22.07 7.82 4.70
N GLU A 87 21.47 6.84 4.02
CA GLU A 87 21.27 6.83 2.59
C GLU A 87 19.78 6.77 2.24
N MET A 88 19.43 7.12 0.99
CA MET A 88 18.05 6.96 0.51
C MET A 88 17.64 5.50 0.56
N GLY A 89 16.45 5.23 1.09
CA GLY A 89 15.92 3.89 1.30
C GLY A 89 16.18 3.32 2.70
N ASP A 90 17.06 3.93 3.50
CA ASP A 90 17.30 3.48 4.86
C ASP A 90 16.08 3.69 5.76
N TYR A 91 15.85 2.74 6.66
CA TYR A 91 14.93 2.93 7.77
C TYR A 91 15.65 3.62 8.92
N VAL A 92 15.08 4.70 9.42
CA VAL A 92 15.60 5.47 10.56
C VAL A 92 14.63 5.43 11.73
N ALA A 93 15.17 5.37 12.93
CA ALA A 93 14.39 5.47 14.17
C ALA A 93 14.29 6.95 14.61
N SER A 94 13.21 7.30 15.31
CA SER A 94 13.08 8.62 15.94
C SER A 94 14.28 8.90 16.87
N GLY A 95 14.88 10.09 16.74
CA GLY A 95 16.10 10.48 17.47
C GLY A 95 17.42 9.98 16.84
N GLN A 96 17.37 9.14 15.80
CA GLN A 96 18.59 8.67 15.13
C GLN A 96 19.32 9.82 14.44
N LEU A 97 20.66 9.86 14.61
CA LEU A 97 21.52 10.86 13.97
C LEU A 97 21.54 10.65 12.45
N LEU A 98 21.12 11.66 11.72
CA LEU A 98 21.12 11.69 10.24
C LEU A 98 22.39 12.33 9.69
N ALA A 99 22.75 13.49 10.24
CA ALA A 99 23.93 14.23 9.82
C ALA A 99 24.52 15.07 10.97
N SER A 100 25.77 15.44 10.80
CA SER A 100 26.48 16.38 11.67
C SER A 100 26.91 17.59 10.86
N VAL A 101 26.68 18.78 11.39
CA VAL A 101 27.02 20.06 10.77
C VAL A 101 28.05 20.78 11.63
N TYR A 102 29.17 21.15 11.05
CA TYR A 102 30.13 22.03 11.69
C TYR A 102 29.66 23.47 11.47
N SER A 103 29.18 24.10 12.55
CA SER A 103 28.52 25.40 12.52
C SER A 103 29.23 26.40 13.41
N GLN A 104 29.33 27.65 12.93
CA GLN A 104 29.84 28.78 13.74
C GLN A 104 28.86 29.11 14.87
N ASP A 105 27.55 29.01 14.62
CA ASP A 105 26.50 29.29 15.62
C ASP A 105 26.55 28.28 16.76
N ALA A 106 26.79 26.99 16.45
CA ALA A 106 26.98 25.96 17.47
C ALA A 106 28.26 26.20 18.30
N ALA A 107 29.33 26.71 17.69
CA ALA A 107 30.56 27.08 18.40
C ALA A 107 30.33 28.27 19.35
N GLU A 108 29.61 29.30 18.89
CA GLU A 108 29.25 30.49 19.72
C GLU A 108 28.34 30.05 20.89
N TYR A 109 27.34 29.17 20.65
CA TYR A 109 26.54 28.58 21.72
C TYR A 109 27.40 27.85 22.75
N GLY A 110 28.34 27.04 22.30
CA GLY A 110 29.25 26.28 23.19
C GLY A 110 30.06 27.24 24.08
N LYS A 111 30.53 28.35 23.55
CA LYS A 111 31.20 29.40 24.30
C LYS A 111 30.26 30.05 25.32
N GLN A 112 29.09 30.54 24.92
CA GLN A 112 28.09 31.15 25.81
C GLN A 112 27.70 30.21 26.94
N MET A 113 27.50 28.92 26.69
CA MET A 113 27.19 27.91 27.71
C MET A 113 28.37 27.76 28.70
N SER A 114 29.60 27.76 28.24
CA SER A 114 30.77 27.72 29.10
C SER A 114 30.89 28.94 30.01
N ASP A 115 30.60 30.13 29.44
CA ASP A 115 30.66 31.40 30.17
C ASP A 115 29.58 31.43 31.28
N ILE A 116 28.33 31.07 30.95
CA ILE A 116 27.24 31.04 31.96
C ILE A 116 27.44 30.00 33.06
N LEU A 117 28.00 28.81 32.73
CA LEU A 117 28.34 27.81 33.74
C LEU A 117 29.42 28.33 34.72
N SER A 118 30.34 29.11 34.22
CA SER A 118 31.39 29.77 35.03
C SER A 118 30.79 30.86 35.93
N GLU A 119 29.83 31.62 35.40
CA GLU A 119 29.10 32.63 36.14
C GLU A 119 28.23 32.03 37.25
N ILE A 120 27.49 30.96 36.97
CA ILE A 120 26.71 30.24 37.98
C ILE A 120 27.63 29.75 39.12
N LYS A 121 28.80 29.20 38.78
CA LYS A 121 29.75 28.76 39.77
C LYS A 121 30.25 29.89 40.66
N LEU A 122 30.53 31.04 40.09
CA LEU A 122 30.97 32.27 40.82
C LEU A 122 29.82 32.79 41.69
N ALA A 123 28.63 32.96 41.15
CA ALA A 123 27.45 33.45 41.89
C ALA A 123 27.10 32.53 43.09
N ASN A 124 27.13 31.20 42.88
CA ASN A 124 26.91 30.26 43.98
C ASN A 124 27.96 30.35 45.11
N ARG A 125 29.24 30.61 44.76
CA ARG A 125 30.29 30.82 45.75
C ARG A 125 30.11 32.13 46.49
N GLU A 126 29.70 33.21 45.82
CA GLU A 126 29.35 34.47 46.45
C GLU A 126 28.18 34.36 47.41
N LEU A 127 27.11 33.69 46.97
CA LEU A 127 25.93 33.39 47.81
C LEU A 127 26.32 32.60 49.05
N SER A 128 27.10 31.55 48.93
CA SER A 128 27.58 30.78 50.07
C SER A 128 28.34 31.64 51.06
N LEU A 129 29.30 32.46 50.55
CA LEU A 129 30.05 33.38 51.40
C LEU A 129 29.17 34.40 52.12
N LYS A 130 28.16 34.97 51.43
CA LYS A 130 27.24 35.93 52.03
C LYS A 130 26.34 35.27 53.05
N LYS A 131 25.93 34.04 52.87
CA LYS A 131 25.19 33.25 53.87
C LYS A 131 26.02 33.00 55.12
N ASP A 132 27.29 32.62 54.97
CA ASP A 132 28.19 32.39 56.10
C ASP A 132 28.49 33.67 56.90
N LEU A 133 28.70 34.81 56.20
CA LEU A 133 28.85 36.11 56.83
C LEU A 133 27.59 36.59 57.53
N HIS A 134 26.43 36.33 56.96
CA HIS A 134 25.14 36.66 57.57
C HIS A 134 24.93 35.88 58.89
N GLN A 135 25.25 34.59 58.87
CA GLN A 135 25.19 33.76 60.12
C GLN A 135 26.13 34.31 61.21
N SER A 136 27.23 34.97 60.82
CA SER A 136 28.17 35.62 61.75
C SER A 136 27.79 37.08 62.07
N GLY A 137 26.66 37.58 61.60
CA GLY A 137 26.19 38.96 61.81
C GLY A 137 26.99 40.02 61.00
N MET A 138 27.76 39.60 59.98
CA MET A 138 28.62 40.49 59.17
C MET A 138 28.05 40.79 57.76
N ALA A 139 26.92 40.25 57.40
CA ALA A 139 26.19 40.59 56.17
C ALA A 139 24.70 40.81 56.51
N SER A 140 24.02 41.65 55.73
CA SER A 140 22.61 41.95 55.84
C SER A 140 21.76 40.94 55.05
N ASP A 141 20.45 40.79 55.39
CA ASP A 141 19.48 40.02 54.59
C ASP A 141 19.46 40.49 53.15
N LYS A 142 19.54 41.80 52.90
CA LYS A 142 19.57 42.36 51.56
C LYS A 142 20.76 41.87 50.71
N GLU A 143 21.95 41.76 51.30
CA GLU A 143 23.13 41.27 50.61
C GLU A 143 23.01 39.77 50.24
N VAL A 144 22.35 38.97 51.10
CA VAL A 144 22.07 37.56 50.78
C VAL A 144 21.04 37.46 49.66
N GLU A 145 19.96 38.28 49.70
CA GLU A 145 18.94 38.35 48.68
C GLU A 145 19.50 38.78 47.32
N GLU A 146 20.37 39.80 47.29
CA GLU A 146 21.06 40.25 46.10
C GLU A 146 21.97 39.14 45.49
N ALA A 147 22.68 38.39 46.33
CA ALA A 147 23.49 37.27 45.90
C ALA A 147 22.62 36.10 45.37
N GLN A 148 21.49 35.83 46.03
CA GLN A 148 20.53 34.82 45.55
C GLN A 148 19.95 35.22 44.16
N SER A 149 19.56 36.49 44.01
CA SER A 149 19.04 37.04 42.73
C SER A 149 20.02 36.86 41.57
N ARG A 150 21.32 37.02 41.82
CA ARG A 150 22.36 36.77 40.81
C ARG A 150 22.41 35.30 40.39
N VAL A 151 22.29 34.35 41.33
CA VAL A 151 22.22 32.93 41.00
C VAL A 151 21.00 32.66 40.16
N ASP A 152 19.84 33.20 40.56
CA ASP A 152 18.58 32.97 39.84
C ASP A 152 18.61 33.55 38.42
N MET A 153 19.20 34.72 38.22
CA MET A 153 19.41 35.30 36.90
C MET A 153 20.31 34.45 36.03
N ALA A 154 21.43 33.94 36.57
CA ALA A 154 22.34 33.12 35.82
C ALA A 154 21.74 31.75 35.46
N LEU A 155 20.91 31.17 36.33
CA LEU A 155 20.15 29.95 36.05
C LEU A 155 19.12 30.14 34.95
N SER A 156 18.39 31.27 34.98
CA SER A 156 17.39 31.62 33.95
C SER A 156 18.05 31.81 32.58
N GLU A 157 19.23 32.40 32.52
CA GLU A 157 19.99 32.55 31.26
C GLU A 157 20.48 31.19 30.75
N LYS A 158 20.91 30.27 31.64
CA LYS A 158 21.27 28.91 31.27
C LYS A 158 20.06 28.19 30.64
N GLU A 159 18.87 28.27 31.27
CA GLU A 159 17.64 27.65 30.75
C GLU A 159 17.28 28.20 29.37
N ARG A 160 17.44 29.52 29.15
CA ARG A 160 17.24 30.14 27.84
C ARG A 160 18.18 29.56 26.79
N LEU A 161 19.47 29.43 27.10
CA LEU A 161 20.45 28.84 26.19
C LEU A 161 20.15 27.36 25.90
N GLU A 162 19.74 26.59 26.90
CA GLU A 162 19.34 25.18 26.72
C GLU A 162 18.11 25.03 25.80
N ALA A 163 17.12 25.91 25.94
CA ALA A 163 15.96 25.93 25.05
C ALA A 163 16.34 26.21 23.60
N VAL A 164 17.23 27.16 23.35
CA VAL A 164 17.75 27.46 22.01
C VAL A 164 18.50 26.25 21.45
N ALA A 165 19.32 25.60 22.26
CA ALA A 165 20.09 24.42 21.85
C ALA A 165 19.17 23.24 21.47
N HIS A 166 18.10 23.05 22.22
CA HIS A 166 17.15 21.98 21.94
C HIS A 166 16.46 22.17 20.57
N VAL A 167 16.09 23.40 20.23
CA VAL A 167 15.46 23.73 18.93
C VAL A 167 16.44 23.52 17.78
N ASN A 168 17.69 23.96 17.95
CA ASN A 168 18.69 23.97 16.87
C ASN A 168 19.57 22.72 16.84
N GLY A 169 19.39 21.77 17.76
CA GLY A 169 20.20 20.55 17.83
C GLY A 169 21.67 20.81 18.24
N TYR A 170 21.95 21.97 18.93
CA TYR A 170 23.30 22.26 19.37
C TYR A 170 23.73 21.36 20.52
N ALA A 171 24.90 20.78 20.38
CA ALA A 171 25.62 20.17 21.49
C ALA A 171 26.59 21.21 22.09
N ALA A 172 27.18 20.91 23.24
CA ALA A 172 28.23 21.76 23.85
C ALA A 172 29.56 21.77 23.05
N SER A 173 29.46 21.67 21.73
CA SER A 173 30.57 21.63 20.77
C SER A 173 30.18 22.42 19.53
N SER A 174 31.16 22.72 18.67
CA SER A 174 30.93 23.40 17.37
C SER A 174 30.18 22.51 16.34
N ILE A 175 29.54 21.45 16.79
CA ILE A 175 28.82 20.49 15.93
C ILE A 175 27.34 20.52 16.28
N ALA A 176 26.51 20.83 15.30
CA ALA A 176 25.07 20.63 15.39
C ALA A 176 24.71 19.22 14.91
N SER A 177 23.85 18.54 15.65
CA SER A 177 23.38 17.19 15.35
C SER A 177 21.98 17.23 14.77
N ILE A 178 21.81 16.73 13.56
CA ILE A 178 20.53 16.63 12.89
C ILE A 178 19.99 15.23 13.08
N THR A 179 18.86 15.09 13.75
CA THR A 179 18.24 13.82 14.10
C THR A 179 16.89 13.62 13.41
N ALA A 180 16.47 12.37 13.25
CA ALA A 180 15.16 12.02 12.71
C ALA A 180 14.06 12.38 13.73
N PRO A 181 13.07 13.22 13.38
CA PRO A 181 11.99 13.57 14.30
C PRO A 181 10.97 12.43 14.47
N MET A 182 10.93 11.49 13.54
CA MET A 182 10.07 10.32 13.56
C MET A 182 10.77 9.10 12.98
N SER A 183 10.24 7.92 13.26
CA SER A 183 10.68 6.68 12.62
C SER A 183 10.03 6.51 11.25
N GLY A 184 10.81 6.09 10.25
CA GLY A 184 10.33 5.90 8.90
C GLY A 184 11.46 5.62 7.90
N TYR A 185 11.12 5.62 6.62
CA TYR A 185 12.08 5.46 5.53
C TYR A 185 12.50 6.81 4.97
N LEU A 186 13.79 6.95 4.72
CA LEU A 186 14.35 8.13 4.07
C LEU A 186 14.09 8.04 2.56
N PHE A 187 13.22 8.90 2.03
CA PHE A 187 12.87 8.87 0.60
C PHE A 187 13.45 10.04 -0.21
N ALA A 188 13.91 11.10 0.46
CA ALA A 188 14.64 12.19 -0.19
C ALA A 188 15.80 12.68 0.68
N LYS A 189 16.89 13.03 0.03
CA LYS A 189 18.11 13.57 0.63
C LYS A 189 18.71 14.61 -0.30
N SER A 190 18.86 15.86 0.19
CA SER A 190 19.41 16.99 -0.57
C SER A 190 20.81 17.38 -0.13
N VAL A 191 21.37 16.69 0.90
CA VAL A 191 22.64 17.07 1.50
C VAL A 191 23.69 15.95 1.37
N TYR A 192 24.95 16.37 1.23
CA TYR A 192 26.09 15.48 1.03
C TYR A 192 27.25 15.86 1.93
N ASN A 193 28.15 14.90 2.20
CA ASN A 193 29.35 15.16 2.96
C ASN A 193 30.20 16.25 2.30
N GLY A 194 30.58 17.24 3.09
CA GLY A 194 31.41 18.36 2.64
C GLY A 194 30.66 19.54 2.00
N SER A 195 29.34 19.40 1.75
CA SER A 195 28.53 20.54 1.27
C SER A 195 28.41 21.59 2.37
N TYR A 196 28.32 22.86 1.95
CA TYR A 196 28.02 24.00 2.83
C TYR A 196 26.55 24.34 2.72
N ILE A 197 25.89 24.52 3.84
CA ILE A 197 24.48 24.92 3.94
C ILE A 197 24.44 26.35 4.48
N ASP A 198 23.60 27.16 3.83
CA ASP A 198 23.27 28.49 4.28
C ASP A 198 21.80 28.51 4.74
N ASP A 199 21.54 28.90 5.97
CA ASP A 199 20.20 28.97 6.58
C ASP A 199 19.30 30.02 5.91
N THR A 200 19.89 31.01 5.22
CA THR A 200 19.14 32.02 4.49
C THR A 200 18.46 31.52 3.22
N ASN A 201 18.80 30.28 2.76
CA ASN A 201 18.30 29.69 1.52
C ASN A 201 17.75 28.26 1.76
N ASN A 202 17.04 28.09 2.87
CA ASN A 202 16.61 26.78 3.37
C ASN A 202 15.23 26.34 2.85
N ASP A 203 14.97 26.57 1.55
CA ASP A 203 13.69 26.21 0.91
C ASP A 203 13.57 24.71 0.66
N THR A 204 14.69 23.98 0.63
CA THR A 204 14.71 22.54 0.36
C THR A 204 15.01 21.77 1.64
N PRO A 205 14.18 20.81 2.02
CA PRO A 205 14.47 19.94 3.18
C PRO A 205 15.74 19.13 2.94
N ALA A 206 16.58 19.02 3.97
CA ALA A 206 17.81 18.22 3.93
C ALA A 206 17.50 16.72 3.83
N PHE A 207 16.46 16.29 4.53
CA PHE A 207 15.97 14.91 4.54
C PHE A 207 14.44 14.91 4.55
N GLU A 208 13.85 13.92 3.88
CA GLU A 208 12.43 13.65 3.98
C GLU A 208 12.22 12.20 4.41
N ILE A 209 11.46 12.00 5.47
CA ILE A 209 11.22 10.71 6.12
C ILE A 209 9.73 10.43 6.07
N ALA A 210 9.35 9.24 5.64
CA ALA A 210 7.94 8.80 5.62
C ALA A 210 7.75 7.49 6.36
N ASN A 211 6.68 7.39 7.12
CA ASN A 211 6.19 6.12 7.63
C ASN A 211 5.32 5.47 6.56
N LEU A 212 5.65 4.25 6.16
CA LEU A 212 4.95 3.50 5.10
C LEU A 212 3.90 2.51 5.63
N GLU A 213 3.56 2.54 6.92
CA GLU A 213 2.51 1.67 7.49
C GLU A 213 1.10 2.01 7.01
N SER A 214 0.91 3.23 6.50
CA SER A 214 -0.26 3.63 5.75
C SER A 214 0.14 4.44 4.53
N VAL A 215 -0.64 4.33 3.48
CA VAL A 215 -0.45 5.08 2.23
C VAL A 215 -1.79 5.65 1.77
N TRP A 216 -1.73 6.64 0.94
CA TRP A 216 -2.91 7.16 0.26
C TRP A 216 -2.96 6.65 -1.17
N VAL A 217 -4.15 6.38 -1.66
CA VAL A 217 -4.43 6.26 -3.07
C VAL A 217 -5.13 7.54 -3.50
N VAL A 218 -4.51 8.27 -4.40
CA VAL A 218 -5.10 9.49 -4.98
C VAL A 218 -5.51 9.16 -6.40
N ALA A 219 -6.82 9.13 -6.65
CA ALA A 219 -7.37 8.77 -7.95
C ALA A 219 -8.07 9.96 -8.61
N ASP A 220 -8.10 9.93 -9.93
CA ASP A 220 -8.68 10.95 -10.77
C ASP A 220 -10.09 10.55 -11.21
N VAL A 221 -11.07 11.40 -10.93
CA VAL A 221 -12.48 11.24 -11.31
C VAL A 221 -12.81 12.23 -12.40
N TYR A 222 -13.22 11.76 -13.56
CA TYR A 222 -13.67 12.63 -14.66
C TYR A 222 -14.96 13.37 -14.30
N GLU A 223 -15.15 14.55 -14.86
CA GLU A 223 -16.32 15.41 -14.61
C GLU A 223 -17.65 14.65 -14.82
N SER A 224 -17.73 13.76 -15.83
CA SER A 224 -18.91 12.93 -16.12
C SER A 224 -19.30 12.00 -14.97
N ASP A 225 -18.32 11.58 -14.17
CA ASP A 225 -18.43 10.50 -13.20
C ASP A 225 -18.53 11.00 -11.75
N ILE A 226 -18.32 12.30 -11.53
CA ILE A 226 -18.37 12.93 -10.19
C ILE A 226 -19.68 12.62 -9.45
N LYS A 227 -20.81 12.60 -10.18
CA LYS A 227 -22.15 12.31 -9.61
C LYS A 227 -22.26 10.91 -9.00
N HIS A 228 -21.38 10.00 -9.37
CA HIS A 228 -21.36 8.60 -8.93
C HIS A 228 -20.41 8.34 -7.76
N ILE A 229 -19.68 9.36 -7.30
CA ILE A 229 -18.70 9.24 -6.24
C ILE A 229 -19.17 9.92 -4.97
N ALA A 230 -19.18 9.19 -3.88
CA ALA A 230 -19.58 9.69 -2.57
C ALA A 230 -18.51 9.49 -1.50
N LEU A 231 -18.50 10.39 -0.50
CA LEU A 231 -17.64 10.24 0.66
C LEU A 231 -18.08 9.02 1.48
N GLY A 232 -17.13 8.20 1.91
CA GLY A 232 -17.38 6.97 2.68
C GLY A 232 -17.70 5.76 1.81
N GLU A 233 -17.73 5.89 0.50
CA GLU A 233 -18.01 4.80 -0.43
C GLU A 233 -16.92 3.74 -0.35
N LYS A 234 -17.34 2.46 -0.31
CA LYS A 234 -16.43 1.31 -0.30
C LYS A 234 -15.88 1.09 -1.70
N VAL A 235 -14.57 0.92 -1.78
CA VAL A 235 -13.85 0.73 -3.04
C VAL A 235 -12.84 -0.42 -2.89
N TYR A 236 -12.49 -1.02 -4.02
CA TYR A 236 -11.39 -1.97 -4.10
C TYR A 236 -10.24 -1.36 -4.90
N ILE A 237 -9.04 -1.62 -4.47
CA ILE A 237 -7.85 -1.11 -5.11
C ILE A 237 -7.02 -2.28 -5.63
N THR A 238 -6.57 -2.18 -6.88
CA THR A 238 -5.62 -3.09 -7.50
C THR A 238 -4.40 -2.31 -7.95
N VAL A 239 -3.23 -2.95 -7.89
CA VAL A 239 -1.97 -2.36 -8.37
C VAL A 239 -1.33 -3.30 -9.38
N LEU A 240 -0.66 -2.74 -10.38
CA LEU A 240 -0.05 -3.51 -11.46
C LEU A 240 1.02 -4.50 -10.96
N ALA A 241 1.72 -4.15 -9.88
CA ALA A 241 2.75 -5.00 -9.30
C ALA A 241 2.21 -6.29 -8.65
N TYR A 242 0.94 -6.29 -8.23
CA TYR A 242 0.29 -7.43 -7.56
C TYR A 242 -1.14 -7.60 -8.09
N PRO A 243 -1.32 -8.10 -9.33
CA PRO A 243 -2.61 -8.15 -10.00
C PRO A 243 -3.64 -9.07 -9.31
N GLU A 244 -3.16 -10.10 -8.58
CA GLU A 244 -4.00 -11.04 -7.84
C GLU A 244 -4.47 -10.51 -6.48
N MET A 245 -3.91 -9.38 -6.02
CA MET A 245 -4.23 -8.80 -4.71
C MET A 245 -5.23 -7.67 -4.86
N ARG A 246 -6.22 -7.65 -3.96
CA ARG A 246 -7.20 -6.56 -3.84
C ARG A 246 -7.13 -5.99 -2.43
N TRP A 247 -7.05 -4.68 -2.33
CA TRP A 247 -7.12 -3.96 -1.06
C TRP A 247 -8.47 -3.29 -0.93
N GLU A 248 -9.12 -3.46 0.20
CA GLU A 248 -10.37 -2.76 0.50
C GLU A 248 -10.06 -1.41 1.14
N GLY A 249 -10.81 -0.39 0.74
CA GLY A 249 -10.72 0.95 1.29
C GLY A 249 -12.03 1.71 1.20
N HIS A 250 -12.03 2.94 1.70
CA HIS A 250 -13.17 3.84 1.58
C HIS A 250 -12.68 5.20 1.11
N ILE A 251 -13.46 5.84 0.26
CA ILE A 251 -13.20 7.23 -0.15
C ILE A 251 -13.32 8.12 1.08
N ASN A 252 -12.20 8.64 1.56
CA ASN A 252 -12.16 9.43 2.79
C ASN A 252 -12.04 10.94 2.53
N LYS A 253 -11.75 11.35 1.30
CA LYS A 253 -11.70 12.75 0.92
C LYS A 253 -12.01 12.93 -0.56
N LEU A 254 -12.81 13.97 -0.85
CA LEU A 254 -13.03 14.51 -2.17
C LEU A 254 -12.38 15.89 -2.20
N TYR A 255 -11.59 16.19 -3.21
CA TYR A 255 -10.98 17.51 -3.37
C TYR A 255 -11.90 18.37 -4.25
N PRO A 256 -12.51 19.45 -3.72
CA PRO A 256 -13.56 20.19 -4.42
C PRO A 256 -13.01 21.18 -5.45
N ASN A 257 -12.03 20.74 -6.22
CA ASN A 257 -11.47 21.49 -7.34
C ASN A 257 -11.20 20.56 -8.51
N LEU A 258 -11.46 21.04 -9.70
CA LEU A 258 -11.12 20.36 -10.94
C LEU A 258 -9.73 20.84 -11.39
N ASP A 259 -8.90 19.90 -11.74
CA ASP A 259 -7.66 20.17 -12.44
C ASP A 259 -7.99 20.77 -13.82
N SER A 260 -7.36 21.86 -14.19
CA SER A 260 -7.69 22.60 -15.41
C SER A 260 -7.24 21.90 -16.70
N GLU A 261 -6.22 21.04 -16.62
CA GLU A 261 -5.67 20.32 -17.77
C GLU A 261 -6.39 18.98 -17.97
N SER A 262 -6.47 18.17 -16.92
CA SER A 262 -7.07 16.82 -17.00
C SER A 262 -8.59 16.83 -16.90
N LYS A 263 -9.21 17.92 -16.40
CA LYS A 263 -10.65 18.01 -16.12
C LYS A 263 -11.12 16.92 -15.15
N THR A 264 -10.27 16.56 -14.21
CA THR A 264 -10.54 15.56 -13.18
C THR A 264 -10.61 16.19 -11.79
N MET A 265 -11.44 15.60 -10.95
CA MET A 265 -11.46 15.84 -9.51
C MET A 265 -10.66 14.73 -8.82
N LYS A 266 -9.81 15.10 -7.86
CA LYS A 266 -9.07 14.10 -7.09
C LYS A 266 -9.91 13.55 -5.95
N VAL A 267 -9.82 12.24 -5.75
CA VAL A 267 -10.37 11.53 -4.59
C VAL A 267 -9.26 10.80 -3.87
N ARG A 268 -9.41 10.64 -2.56
CA ARG A 268 -8.41 9.98 -1.72
C ARG A 268 -9.01 8.80 -0.97
N VAL A 269 -8.27 7.71 -0.98
CA VAL A 269 -8.54 6.51 -0.19
C VAL A 269 -7.34 6.25 0.73
N ASN A 270 -7.59 6.01 2.01
CA ASN A 270 -6.54 5.58 2.93
C ASN A 270 -6.44 4.06 2.92
N LEU A 271 -5.22 3.55 2.86
CA LEU A 271 -4.95 2.12 2.94
C LEU A 271 -3.93 1.80 4.04
N ASP A 272 -4.23 0.77 4.81
CA ASP A 272 -3.24 0.12 5.68
C ASP A 272 -2.21 -0.61 4.82
N ASN A 273 -0.92 -0.41 5.13
CA ASN A 273 0.20 -0.98 4.40
C ASN A 273 1.21 -1.64 5.35
N LYS A 274 0.71 -2.43 6.31
CA LYS A 274 1.55 -3.10 7.33
C LYS A 274 2.61 -4.01 6.72
N GLU A 275 2.28 -4.64 5.58
CA GLU A 275 3.21 -5.50 4.84
C GLU A 275 4.18 -4.72 3.95
N LYS A 276 4.03 -3.39 3.84
CA LYS A 276 4.86 -2.49 3.03
C LYS A 276 4.96 -2.88 1.56
N LYS A 277 3.91 -3.53 1.03
CA LYS A 277 3.81 -3.92 -0.39
C LYS A 277 3.45 -2.76 -1.30
N LEU A 278 2.68 -1.80 -0.78
CA LEU A 278 2.28 -0.61 -1.52
C LEU A 278 3.36 0.45 -1.37
N LEU A 279 4.02 0.79 -2.47
CA LEU A 279 5.08 1.80 -2.49
C LEU A 279 4.55 3.06 -3.16
N PRO A 280 4.79 4.25 -2.58
CA PRO A 280 4.49 5.52 -3.24
C PRO A 280 5.09 5.60 -4.64
N GLY A 281 4.31 6.12 -5.60
CA GLY A 281 4.65 6.13 -7.02
C GLY A 281 4.16 4.91 -7.81
N MET A 282 3.56 3.90 -7.18
CA MET A 282 2.90 2.81 -7.90
C MET A 282 1.57 3.28 -8.47
N PHE A 283 1.27 2.87 -9.71
CA PHE A 283 -0.05 3.03 -10.30
C PHE A 283 -1.08 2.12 -9.62
N ALA A 284 -2.25 2.66 -9.36
CA ALA A 284 -3.36 1.97 -8.75
C ALA A 284 -4.64 2.21 -9.55
N ASN A 285 -5.48 1.17 -9.64
CA ASN A 285 -6.85 1.29 -10.12
C ASN A 285 -7.78 1.22 -8.91
N VAL A 286 -8.68 2.20 -8.81
CA VAL A 286 -9.71 2.25 -7.77
C VAL A 286 -11.04 1.84 -8.41
N HIS A 287 -11.56 0.71 -7.96
CA HIS A 287 -12.79 0.11 -8.43
C HIS A 287 -13.93 0.54 -7.53
N VAL A 288 -14.86 1.29 -8.09
CA VAL A 288 -16.05 1.82 -7.41
C VAL A 288 -17.27 1.08 -7.93
N SER A 289 -17.98 0.38 -7.07
CA SER A 289 -19.24 -0.27 -7.44
C SER A 289 -20.37 0.76 -7.49
N LEU A 290 -20.96 0.96 -8.64
CA LEU A 290 -22.07 1.92 -8.80
C LEU A 290 -23.36 1.33 -8.21
N SER A 291 -23.51 1.43 -6.89
CA SER A 291 -24.66 0.92 -6.16
C SER A 291 -25.95 1.61 -6.63
N GLY A 292 -26.92 0.81 -7.08
CA GLY A 292 -28.25 1.29 -7.52
C GLY A 292 -28.38 1.61 -9.02
N SER A 293 -27.30 1.54 -9.81
CA SER A 293 -27.37 1.59 -11.26
C SER A 293 -27.59 0.21 -11.89
N GLY A 294 -27.63 -0.85 -11.06
CA GLY A 294 -27.75 -2.24 -11.51
C GLY A 294 -28.93 -2.42 -12.44
N LYS A 295 -28.67 -2.53 -13.73
CA LYS A 295 -29.69 -2.87 -14.71
C LYS A 295 -30.10 -4.31 -14.48
N LYS A 296 -31.41 -4.57 -14.25
CA LYS A 296 -31.91 -5.92 -14.23
C LYS A 296 -31.71 -6.55 -15.60
N MET A 297 -30.99 -7.62 -15.65
CA MET A 297 -30.66 -8.35 -16.88
C MET A 297 -30.84 -9.84 -16.67
N MET A 298 -30.98 -10.56 -17.77
CA MET A 298 -31.00 -12.01 -17.75
C MET A 298 -29.56 -12.49 -17.45
N GLN A 299 -29.42 -13.36 -16.46
CA GLN A 299 -28.15 -13.87 -15.98
C GLN A 299 -28.06 -15.40 -16.16
N VAL A 300 -26.92 -15.85 -16.66
CA VAL A 300 -26.56 -17.25 -16.72
C VAL A 300 -25.10 -17.42 -16.26
N PRO A 301 -24.65 -18.58 -15.77
CA PRO A 301 -23.25 -18.85 -15.55
C PRO A 301 -22.42 -18.68 -16.82
N SER A 302 -21.23 -18.09 -16.72
CA SER A 302 -20.35 -17.80 -17.88
C SER A 302 -20.05 -19.04 -18.74
N LYS A 303 -19.97 -20.22 -18.12
CA LYS A 303 -19.77 -21.51 -18.79
C LYS A 303 -20.89 -21.94 -19.76
N CYS A 304 -22.08 -21.29 -19.68
CA CYS A 304 -23.19 -21.59 -20.60
C CYS A 304 -23.07 -20.84 -21.93
N ILE A 305 -22.14 -19.86 -22.03
CA ILE A 305 -21.95 -19.08 -23.25
C ILE A 305 -20.96 -19.79 -24.17
N VAL A 306 -21.34 -19.96 -25.42
CA VAL A 306 -20.48 -20.48 -26.50
C VAL A 306 -20.22 -19.35 -27.47
N PHE A 307 -18.93 -19.08 -27.72
CA PHE A 307 -18.51 -18.07 -28.70
C PHE A 307 -18.12 -18.75 -30.02
N GLU A 308 -18.80 -18.41 -31.11
CA GLU A 308 -18.50 -18.95 -32.44
C GLU A 308 -18.71 -17.84 -33.51
N ASN A 309 -17.76 -17.75 -34.44
CA ASN A 309 -17.79 -16.83 -35.58
C ASN A 309 -18.15 -15.36 -35.22
N GLY A 310 -17.56 -14.86 -34.09
CA GLY A 310 -17.79 -13.48 -33.66
C GLY A 310 -19.14 -13.24 -32.96
N ASN A 311 -19.90 -14.27 -32.62
CA ASN A 311 -21.18 -14.18 -31.95
C ASN A 311 -21.24 -15.09 -30.72
N ASN A 312 -22.04 -14.66 -29.75
CA ASN A 312 -22.31 -15.46 -28.55
C ASN A 312 -23.61 -16.24 -28.73
N TYR A 313 -23.59 -17.49 -28.25
CA TYR A 313 -24.71 -18.41 -28.29
C TYR A 313 -24.90 -19.08 -26.93
N VAL A 314 -26.11 -19.53 -26.68
CA VAL A 314 -26.43 -20.53 -25.66
C VAL A 314 -27.08 -21.73 -26.32
N VAL A 315 -27.00 -22.89 -25.67
CA VAL A 315 -27.80 -24.05 -26.05
C VAL A 315 -29.06 -24.03 -25.19
N ALA A 316 -30.18 -23.67 -25.78
CA ALA A 316 -31.48 -23.64 -25.09
C ALA A 316 -32.24 -24.95 -25.27
N VAL A 317 -33.14 -25.25 -24.33
CA VAL A 317 -33.97 -26.43 -24.34
C VAL A 317 -35.41 -26.04 -24.48
N ASP A 318 -36.14 -26.63 -25.46
CA ASP A 318 -37.56 -26.35 -25.64
C ASP A 318 -38.42 -27.17 -24.67
N ASN A 319 -39.74 -26.92 -24.67
CA ASN A 319 -40.70 -27.64 -23.81
C ASN A 319 -40.84 -29.14 -24.15
N GLN A 320 -40.27 -29.60 -25.26
CA GLN A 320 -40.27 -31.00 -25.70
C GLN A 320 -38.92 -31.69 -25.38
N GLY A 321 -37.97 -30.96 -24.73
CA GLY A 321 -36.65 -31.47 -24.37
C GLY A 321 -35.65 -31.46 -25.54
N LYS A 322 -35.96 -30.76 -26.64
CA LYS A 322 -35.08 -30.62 -27.79
C LYS A 322 -34.09 -29.46 -27.60
N TYR A 323 -32.81 -29.71 -27.89
CA TYR A 323 -31.77 -28.69 -27.82
C TYR A 323 -31.70 -27.92 -29.13
N TYR A 324 -31.44 -26.59 -29.01
CA TYR A 324 -31.25 -25.74 -30.17
C TYR A 324 -30.26 -24.60 -29.86
N ARG A 325 -29.58 -24.11 -30.90
CA ARG A 325 -28.66 -22.97 -30.80
C ARG A 325 -29.46 -21.68 -30.76
N GLN A 326 -29.20 -20.87 -29.76
CA GLN A 326 -29.86 -19.57 -29.64
C GLN A 326 -28.80 -18.48 -29.56
N LYS A 327 -28.84 -17.55 -30.52
CA LYS A 327 -27.92 -16.40 -30.52
C LYS A 327 -28.33 -15.41 -29.42
N VAL A 328 -27.36 -14.96 -28.63
CA VAL A 328 -27.57 -14.04 -27.52
C VAL A 328 -26.69 -12.79 -27.66
N LYS A 329 -27.19 -11.67 -27.16
CA LYS A 329 -26.39 -10.46 -27.01
C LYS A 329 -25.94 -10.34 -25.58
N VAL A 330 -24.68 -10.64 -25.31
CA VAL A 330 -24.05 -10.51 -23.99
C VAL A 330 -23.68 -9.05 -23.79
N ALA A 331 -24.13 -8.45 -22.69
CA ALA A 331 -23.81 -7.09 -22.32
C ALA A 331 -22.51 -7.04 -21.50
N HIS A 332 -22.34 -8.00 -20.58
CA HIS A 332 -21.17 -8.16 -19.76
C HIS A 332 -20.97 -9.64 -19.42
N GLN A 333 -19.72 -10.06 -19.28
CA GLN A 333 -19.37 -11.41 -18.85
C GLN A 333 -18.13 -11.34 -17.96
N ASP A 334 -18.25 -11.92 -16.78
CA ASP A 334 -17.13 -12.14 -15.85
C ASP A 334 -16.82 -13.64 -15.72
N GLU A 335 -15.94 -14.03 -14.79
CA GLU A 335 -15.55 -15.44 -14.59
C GLU A 335 -16.72 -16.32 -14.13
N THR A 336 -17.73 -15.77 -13.47
CA THR A 336 -18.82 -16.48 -12.82
C THR A 336 -20.12 -16.39 -13.60
N ALA A 337 -20.46 -15.23 -14.14
CA ALA A 337 -21.75 -14.91 -14.72
C ALA A 337 -21.64 -14.17 -16.06
N ALA A 338 -22.61 -14.41 -16.93
CA ALA A 338 -22.82 -13.64 -18.14
C ALA A 338 -24.19 -12.96 -18.08
N TYR A 339 -24.21 -11.66 -18.35
CA TYR A 339 -25.41 -10.84 -18.36
C TYR A 339 -25.86 -10.61 -19.80
N ILE A 340 -27.08 -11.05 -20.10
CA ILE A 340 -27.62 -11.10 -21.44
C ILE A 340 -28.63 -9.97 -21.61
N GLU A 341 -28.41 -9.12 -22.61
CA GLU A 341 -29.32 -8.04 -22.94
C GLU A 341 -30.52 -8.53 -23.73
N ASN A 342 -30.30 -9.50 -24.63
CA ASN A 342 -31.33 -10.02 -25.53
C ASN A 342 -30.98 -11.42 -26.04
N GLY A 343 -32.00 -12.21 -26.34
CA GLY A 343 -31.83 -13.52 -26.97
C GLY A 343 -32.35 -14.70 -26.14
N VAL A 344 -32.63 -14.52 -24.84
CA VAL A 344 -33.23 -15.54 -23.96
C VAL A 344 -34.35 -14.92 -23.12
N LYS A 345 -35.14 -15.75 -22.44
CA LYS A 345 -36.18 -15.31 -21.51
C LYS A 345 -35.91 -15.85 -20.10
N ILE A 346 -36.37 -15.10 -19.09
CA ILE A 346 -36.30 -15.55 -17.71
C ILE A 346 -37.06 -16.88 -17.57
N GLY A 347 -36.44 -17.87 -16.92
CA GLY A 347 -36.99 -19.22 -16.74
C GLY A 347 -36.66 -20.18 -17.88
N GLU A 348 -36.14 -19.73 -18.99
CA GLU A 348 -35.70 -20.59 -20.11
C GLU A 348 -34.53 -21.47 -19.65
N GLN A 349 -34.56 -22.76 -20.04
CA GLN A 349 -33.51 -23.71 -19.65
C GLN A 349 -32.36 -23.65 -20.64
N VAL A 350 -31.12 -23.49 -20.12
CA VAL A 350 -29.91 -23.47 -20.93
C VAL A 350 -28.90 -24.50 -20.42
N VAL A 351 -28.17 -25.10 -21.33
CA VAL A 351 -27.14 -26.11 -21.03
C VAL A 351 -25.87 -25.40 -20.58
N CYS A 352 -25.31 -25.81 -19.46
CA CYS A 352 -24.09 -25.23 -18.92
C CYS A 352 -22.93 -26.21 -18.79
N GLU A 353 -23.19 -27.51 -18.70
CA GLU A 353 -22.14 -28.51 -18.72
C GLU A 353 -21.97 -29.03 -20.14
N ASN A 354 -20.70 -29.03 -20.61
CA ASN A 354 -20.37 -29.44 -21.97
C ASN A 354 -21.13 -28.64 -23.06
N ALA A 355 -21.51 -27.37 -22.76
CA ALA A 355 -22.28 -26.54 -23.68
C ALA A 355 -21.65 -26.47 -25.08
N LEU A 356 -20.33 -26.38 -25.20
CA LEU A 356 -19.59 -26.38 -26.46
C LEU A 356 -19.74 -27.71 -27.25
N LEU A 357 -19.70 -28.84 -26.54
CA LEU A 357 -19.87 -30.15 -27.18
C LEU A 357 -21.30 -30.33 -27.72
N VAL A 358 -22.31 -29.96 -26.91
CA VAL A 358 -23.70 -30.01 -27.37
C VAL A 358 -23.93 -29.07 -28.52
N PHE A 359 -23.40 -27.84 -28.41
CA PHE A 359 -23.47 -26.84 -29.47
C PHE A 359 -22.87 -27.33 -30.80
N SER A 360 -21.70 -28.01 -30.77
CA SER A 360 -21.05 -28.52 -31.99
C SER A 360 -21.86 -29.65 -32.66
N ASN A 361 -22.60 -30.43 -31.90
CA ASN A 361 -23.43 -31.54 -32.40
C ASN A 361 -24.79 -31.06 -32.96
N LEU A 362 -25.20 -29.85 -32.61
CA LEU A 362 -26.42 -29.23 -33.18
C LEU A 362 -26.06 -28.58 -34.51
N ARG A 363 -26.42 -29.19 -35.62
CA ARG A 363 -26.31 -28.62 -36.98
C ARG A 363 -27.61 -27.96 -37.39
#